data_b2bcaed6002a5c717bd22045da71fea1
#
_entry.id   b2bcaed6002a5c717bd22045da71fea1
#
_cell.length_a   1.000
_cell.length_b   1.000
_cell.length_c   1.000
_cell.angle_alpha   90.00
_cell.angle_beta   90.00
_cell.angle_gamma   90.00
#
_symmetry.space_group_name_H-M   'P 1'
#
loop_
_entity.id
_entity.type
_entity.pdbx_description
1 polymer ?
#
loop_
_entity_poly.entity_id
_entity_poly.type
_entity_poly.pdbx_seq_one_letter_code
_entity_poly.pdbx_strand_id
1 'polypeptide(L)'
;MTTDCFKLPLSFDPERLKADLDHISPGDWMPHFNDRYYEGDWSGVALRSVGGATTKLYPDPAAKEPFADTSILARCPNIQQALREFKCQLNSVRLLRLGPGSRIREHKDYRLGFEDGEIGIHVPIITNPMVEFFLNREKLAMNEGECWYLNLNLMHKVENHGATERIHLVIHCTVNQWVRQMLKFESAVQIEDSDSAQPVATINLSPKESFDRICQIVFEDLALQKQLREETDKDLFAALLVKLAKERGYIFGVDLVKEALRASKHAWFQRWI
;
A
#
# COMPACT_ATOMS: atom_id res chain seq x y z
N MET A 1 -16.92 -4.91 -6.04
CA MET A 1 -15.89 -5.65 -6.84
C MET A 1 -14.60 -4.91 -6.70
N THR A 2 -13.57 -5.54 -6.17
CA THR A 2 -12.22 -4.96 -6.10
C THR A 2 -11.63 -4.99 -7.50
N THR A 3 -11.14 -3.85 -7.97
CA THR A 3 -10.46 -3.76 -9.25
C THR A 3 -9.01 -4.16 -9.07
N ASP A 4 -8.50 -5.08 -9.87
CA ASP A 4 -7.10 -5.56 -9.78
C ASP A 4 -6.11 -4.43 -10.04
N CYS A 5 -6.41 -3.54 -10.99
CA CYS A 5 -5.64 -2.34 -11.28
C CYS A 5 -6.54 -1.24 -11.85
N PHE A 6 -6.07 0.00 -11.76
CA PHE A 6 -6.78 1.15 -12.31
C PHE A 6 -5.79 2.26 -12.70
N LYS A 7 -5.92 2.75 -13.94
CA LYS A 7 -5.19 3.95 -14.37
C LYS A 7 -5.88 5.18 -13.80
N LEU A 8 -5.18 5.87 -12.89
CA LEU A 8 -5.68 7.09 -12.28
C LEU A 8 -5.74 8.25 -13.28
N PRO A 9 -6.65 9.21 -13.11
CA PRO A 9 -6.72 10.40 -13.96
C PRO A 9 -5.64 11.43 -13.58
N LEU A 10 -4.42 10.94 -13.34
CA LEU A 10 -3.22 11.71 -13.08
C LEU A 10 -2.17 11.31 -14.11
N SER A 11 -1.45 12.27 -14.63
CA SER A 11 -0.28 12.03 -15.45
C SER A 11 0.80 13.06 -15.16
N PHE A 12 2.03 12.64 -15.25
CA PHE A 12 3.20 13.45 -14.96
C PHE A 12 4.09 13.52 -16.20
N ASP A 13 4.77 14.64 -16.38
CA ASP A 13 5.76 14.80 -17.44
C ASP A 13 6.96 13.88 -17.15
N PRO A 14 7.20 12.82 -17.94
CA PRO A 14 8.27 11.88 -17.69
C PRO A 14 9.66 12.52 -17.80
N GLU A 15 9.86 13.49 -18.67
CA GLU A 15 11.15 14.17 -18.84
C GLU A 15 11.52 14.98 -17.57
N ARG A 16 10.53 15.58 -16.93
CA ARG A 16 10.75 16.27 -15.66
C ARG A 16 11.09 15.29 -14.52
N LEU A 17 10.42 14.12 -14.49
CA LEU A 17 10.73 13.09 -13.50
C LEU A 17 12.12 12.47 -13.76
N LYS A 18 12.49 12.26 -15.03
CA LYS A 18 13.83 11.77 -15.41
C LYS A 18 14.92 12.74 -15.00
N ALA A 19 14.70 14.04 -15.13
CA ALA A 19 15.68 15.05 -14.71
C ALA A 19 16.03 14.97 -13.22
N ASP A 20 15.12 14.52 -12.38
CA ASP A 20 15.42 14.31 -10.95
C ASP A 20 16.31 13.07 -10.72
N LEU A 21 16.33 12.10 -11.64
CA LEU A 21 17.20 10.92 -11.53
C LEU A 21 18.69 11.31 -11.62
N ASP A 22 19.04 12.40 -12.30
CA ASP A 22 20.41 12.93 -12.38
C ASP A 22 20.93 13.40 -11.01
N HIS A 23 20.00 13.66 -10.07
CA HIS A 23 20.34 14.03 -8.70
C HIS A 23 20.48 12.83 -7.76
N ILE A 24 20.23 11.61 -8.25
CA ILE A 24 20.39 10.36 -7.48
C ILE A 24 21.80 9.81 -7.71
N SER A 25 22.58 9.80 -6.66
CA SER A 25 23.93 9.26 -6.73
C SER A 25 23.93 7.73 -6.84
N PRO A 26 24.93 7.11 -7.47
CA PRO A 26 25.04 5.64 -7.51
C PRO A 26 24.96 4.97 -6.13
N GLY A 27 25.50 5.61 -5.10
CA GLY A 27 25.46 5.10 -3.72
C GLY A 27 24.10 5.23 -3.01
N ASP A 28 23.16 5.95 -3.58
CA ASP A 28 21.78 6.04 -3.05
C ASP A 28 20.94 4.81 -3.42
N TRP A 29 21.34 4.06 -4.46
CA TRP A 29 20.66 2.85 -4.89
C TRP A 29 21.05 1.66 -4.01
N MET A 30 20.07 1.09 -3.33
CA MET A 30 20.25 -0.08 -2.46
C MET A 30 19.68 -1.31 -3.13
N PRO A 31 20.42 -2.44 -3.20
CA PRO A 31 19.88 -3.70 -3.67
C PRO A 31 18.64 -4.11 -2.85
N HIS A 32 17.70 -4.81 -3.48
CA HIS A 32 16.59 -5.39 -2.76
C HIS A 32 17.12 -6.41 -1.73
N PHE A 33 16.61 -6.35 -0.49
CA PHE A 33 17.12 -7.11 0.64
C PHE A 33 16.96 -8.65 0.49
N ASN A 34 16.01 -9.10 -0.31
CA ASN A 34 15.74 -10.52 -0.52
C ASN A 34 16.02 -10.93 -1.96
N ASP A 35 17.20 -11.52 -2.17
CA ASP A 35 17.69 -12.00 -3.46
C ASP A 35 16.91 -13.23 -4.00
N ARG A 36 16.11 -13.89 -3.16
CA ARG A 36 15.25 -14.99 -3.59
C ARG A 36 14.07 -14.52 -4.45
N TYR A 37 13.69 -13.24 -4.37
CA TYR A 37 12.58 -12.70 -5.14
C TYR A 37 12.96 -12.22 -6.53
N TYR A 38 14.25 -12.15 -6.87
CA TYR A 38 14.65 -11.62 -8.16
C TYR A 38 15.90 -12.31 -8.72
N GLU A 39 16.17 -12.02 -9.98
CA GLU A 39 17.41 -12.36 -10.67
C GLU A 39 17.91 -11.12 -11.42
N GLY A 40 19.20 -10.89 -11.41
CA GLY A 40 19.83 -9.71 -11.99
C GLY A 40 19.90 -8.54 -11.01
N ASP A 41 19.58 -7.32 -11.47
CA ASP A 41 19.66 -6.08 -10.68
C ASP A 41 18.24 -5.57 -10.35
N TRP A 42 17.88 -5.66 -9.08
CA TRP A 42 16.71 -4.99 -8.52
C TRP A 42 17.13 -4.15 -7.33
N SER A 43 17.04 -2.84 -7.47
CA SER A 43 17.48 -1.87 -6.48
C SER A 43 16.45 -0.76 -6.28
N GLY A 44 16.60 0.00 -5.21
CA GLY A 44 15.70 1.10 -4.92
C GLY A 44 16.36 2.24 -4.15
N VAL A 45 15.64 3.36 -4.13
CA VAL A 45 16.01 4.58 -3.39
C VAL A 45 14.83 5.00 -2.52
N ALA A 46 15.05 5.22 -1.23
CA ALA A 46 14.03 5.71 -0.33
C ALA A 46 13.90 7.24 -0.46
N LEU A 47 12.76 7.71 -0.92
CA LEU A 47 12.42 9.14 -1.01
C LEU A 47 11.61 9.59 0.20
N ARG A 48 10.77 8.71 0.74
CA ARG A 48 10.03 8.89 2.00
C ARG A 48 10.00 7.55 2.72
N SER A 49 10.41 7.54 3.97
CA SER A 49 10.61 6.33 4.76
C SER A 49 10.32 6.56 6.24
N VAL A 50 10.35 5.51 7.04
CA VAL A 50 10.24 5.58 8.49
C VAL A 50 11.38 6.43 9.05
N GLY A 51 11.03 7.51 9.76
CA GLY A 51 11.99 8.47 10.33
C GLY A 51 12.77 9.27 9.30
N GLY A 52 12.42 9.21 7.99
CA GLY A 52 13.16 9.90 6.92
C GLY A 52 14.55 9.31 6.62
N ALA A 53 14.84 8.09 7.06
CA ALA A 53 16.14 7.46 6.88
C ALA A 53 16.32 6.97 5.44
N THR A 54 17.40 7.37 4.77
CA THR A 54 17.70 6.96 3.39
C THR A 54 18.00 5.46 3.26
N THR A 55 18.37 4.80 4.36
CA THR A 55 18.69 3.36 4.40
C THR A 55 17.49 2.46 4.66
N LYS A 56 16.31 3.01 4.96
CA LYS A 56 15.08 2.25 5.21
C LYS A 56 14.23 2.22 3.94
N LEU A 57 14.61 1.38 2.98
CA LEU A 57 13.90 1.25 1.70
C LEU A 57 12.50 0.64 1.87
N TYR A 58 12.34 -0.28 2.81
CA TYR A 58 11.06 -0.95 3.07
C TYR A 58 10.48 -0.52 4.42
N PRO A 59 9.15 -0.35 4.52
CA PRO A 59 8.53 0.02 5.77
C PRO A 59 8.73 -1.09 6.80
N ASP A 60 9.18 -0.72 8.00
CA ASP A 60 9.23 -1.60 9.16
C ASP A 60 7.93 -1.43 9.96
N PRO A 61 7.04 -2.44 10.00
CA PRO A 61 5.80 -2.35 10.76
C PRO A 61 5.99 -2.24 12.27
N ALA A 62 7.19 -2.59 12.77
CA ALA A 62 7.54 -2.45 14.18
C ALA A 62 8.08 -1.05 14.52
N ALA A 63 8.37 -0.24 13.51
CA ALA A 63 8.89 1.10 13.71
C ALA A 63 7.82 2.00 14.36
N LYS A 64 8.26 2.77 15.36
CA LYS A 64 7.42 3.73 16.07
C LYS A 64 7.51 5.14 15.48
N GLU A 65 8.54 5.40 14.67
CA GLU A 65 8.75 6.69 14.04
C GLU A 65 7.77 6.88 12.87
N PRO A 66 7.25 8.10 12.68
CA PRO A 66 6.40 8.39 11.53
C PRO A 66 7.19 8.35 10.23
N PHE A 67 6.49 8.19 9.11
CA PHE A 67 7.08 8.38 7.79
C PHE A 67 7.44 9.86 7.57
N ALA A 68 8.64 10.11 7.08
CA ALA A 68 9.14 11.43 6.76
C ALA A 68 9.94 11.43 5.45
N ASP A 69 10.04 12.59 4.82
CA ASP A 69 10.82 12.77 3.62
C ASP A 69 12.31 12.58 3.91
N THR A 70 13.02 11.92 3.00
CA THR A 70 14.46 11.72 3.12
C THR A 70 15.22 12.93 2.55
N SER A 71 16.51 13.05 2.88
CA SER A 71 17.38 14.04 2.27
C SER A 71 17.55 13.87 0.75
N ILE A 72 17.28 12.66 0.23
CA ILE A 72 17.33 12.39 -1.21
C ILE A 72 16.13 13.06 -1.90
N LEU A 73 14.91 12.96 -1.34
CA LEU A 73 13.74 13.63 -1.91
C LEU A 73 13.94 15.15 -2.00
N ALA A 74 14.67 15.75 -1.05
CA ALA A 74 14.98 17.19 -1.08
C ALA A 74 15.75 17.64 -2.34
N ARG A 75 16.42 16.70 -3.02
CA ARG A 75 17.17 16.94 -4.29
C ARG A 75 16.31 16.71 -5.53
N CYS A 76 15.05 16.26 -5.38
CA CYS A 76 14.18 15.84 -6.47
C CYS A 76 12.94 16.76 -6.56
N PRO A 77 13.07 18.01 -7.05
CA PRO A 77 11.98 18.99 -7.02
C PRO A 77 10.77 18.61 -7.88
N ASN A 78 10.98 17.92 -9.00
CA ASN A 78 9.88 17.50 -9.87
C ASN A 78 9.09 16.34 -9.26
N ILE A 79 9.76 15.40 -8.63
CA ILE A 79 9.10 14.32 -7.86
C ILE A 79 8.34 14.93 -6.68
N GLN A 80 8.92 15.89 -5.94
CA GLN A 80 8.20 16.59 -4.89
C GLN A 80 6.92 17.27 -5.42
N GLN A 81 7.00 17.90 -6.59
CA GLN A 81 5.83 18.51 -7.22
C GLN A 81 4.78 17.45 -7.56
N ALA A 82 5.17 16.32 -8.14
CA ALA A 82 4.26 15.21 -8.44
C ALA A 82 3.58 14.65 -7.19
N LEU A 83 4.32 14.50 -6.09
CA LEU A 83 3.78 14.01 -4.83
C LEU A 83 2.72 14.93 -4.21
N ARG A 84 2.76 16.25 -4.47
CA ARG A 84 1.75 17.21 -3.98
C ARG A 84 0.36 17.02 -4.62
N GLU A 85 0.27 16.31 -5.75
CA GLU A 85 -1.01 16.01 -6.39
C GLU A 85 -1.81 14.94 -5.62
N PHE A 86 -1.17 14.16 -4.76
CA PHE A 86 -1.82 13.14 -3.94
C PHE A 86 -2.41 13.76 -2.68
N LYS A 87 -3.74 13.84 -2.61
CA LYS A 87 -4.48 14.41 -1.47
C LYS A 87 -4.79 13.33 -0.41
N CYS A 88 -3.79 12.52 -0.11
CA CYS A 88 -3.83 11.45 0.89
C CYS A 88 -2.53 11.44 1.69
N GLN A 89 -2.53 10.72 2.81
CA GLN A 89 -1.32 10.52 3.58
C GLN A 89 -0.38 9.59 2.81
N LEU A 90 0.81 10.09 2.49
CA LEU A 90 1.88 9.28 1.91
C LEU A 90 2.65 8.58 3.03
N ASN A 91 2.80 7.27 2.89
CA ASN A 91 3.58 6.43 3.78
C ASN A 91 4.99 6.26 3.20
N SER A 92 5.23 5.22 2.44
CA SER A 92 6.52 4.98 1.79
C SER A 92 6.51 5.52 0.36
N VAL A 93 7.59 6.22 -0.05
CA VAL A 93 7.82 6.63 -1.44
C VAL A 93 9.21 6.19 -1.85
N ARG A 94 9.29 5.49 -2.98
CA ARG A 94 10.54 4.87 -3.44
C ARG A 94 10.70 5.01 -4.96
N LEU A 95 11.94 5.10 -5.40
CA LEU A 95 12.30 4.71 -6.76
C LEU A 95 12.66 3.22 -6.73
N LEU A 96 12.08 2.44 -7.64
CA LEU A 96 12.44 1.03 -7.82
C LEU A 96 12.97 0.83 -9.24
N ARG A 97 14.18 0.32 -9.35
CA ARG A 97 14.89 0.06 -10.58
C ARG A 97 15.02 -1.44 -10.83
N LEU A 98 14.72 -1.86 -12.04
CA LEU A 98 14.96 -3.21 -12.53
C LEU A 98 15.88 -3.12 -13.76
N GLY A 99 17.08 -3.63 -13.64
CA GLY A 99 18.11 -3.57 -14.68
C GLY A 99 17.76 -4.37 -15.93
N PRO A 100 18.53 -4.19 -17.03
CA PRO A 100 18.41 -4.98 -18.25
C PRO A 100 18.55 -6.49 -17.97
N GLY A 101 17.73 -7.33 -18.58
CA GLY A 101 17.75 -8.78 -18.42
C GLY A 101 17.35 -9.30 -17.03
N SER A 102 16.90 -8.40 -16.14
CA SER A 102 16.54 -8.74 -14.76
C SER A 102 15.06 -9.09 -14.65
N ARG A 103 14.72 -9.89 -13.62
CA ARG A 103 13.33 -10.28 -13.37
C ARG A 103 13.02 -10.32 -11.87
N ILE A 104 11.81 -9.91 -11.52
CA ILE A 104 11.19 -10.09 -10.22
C ILE A 104 10.25 -11.28 -10.34
N ARG A 105 10.48 -12.32 -9.53
CA ARG A 105 9.70 -13.55 -9.53
C ARG A 105 8.26 -13.29 -9.08
N GLU A 106 7.37 -14.19 -9.43
CA GLU A 106 5.97 -14.08 -9.04
C GLU A 106 5.83 -14.12 -7.51
N HIS A 107 5.21 -13.10 -6.96
CA HIS A 107 4.96 -12.93 -5.53
C HIS A 107 3.72 -12.05 -5.32
N LYS A 108 3.38 -11.82 -4.07
CA LYS A 108 2.36 -10.85 -3.66
C LYS A 108 2.85 -10.07 -2.45
N ASP A 109 2.47 -8.82 -2.38
CA ASP A 109 2.63 -8.00 -1.19
C ASP A 109 1.39 -8.16 -0.31
N TYR A 110 1.58 -8.29 0.99
CA TYR A 110 0.48 -8.40 1.92
C TYR A 110 0.09 -7.04 2.47
N ARG A 111 -1.23 -6.81 2.63
CA ARG A 111 -1.80 -5.57 3.16
C ARG A 111 -1.47 -4.33 2.32
N LEU A 112 -1.43 -4.52 1.01
CA LEU A 112 -1.22 -3.44 0.06
C LEU A 112 -2.32 -3.46 -1.00
N GLY A 113 -3.54 -3.37 -0.53
CA GLY A 113 -4.74 -3.31 -1.33
C GLY A 113 -5.76 -2.35 -0.72
N PHE A 114 -6.74 -1.97 -1.50
CA PHE A 114 -7.76 -1.00 -1.08
C PHE A 114 -8.47 -1.39 0.22
N GLU A 115 -8.78 -2.68 0.38
CA GLU A 115 -9.46 -3.23 1.56
C GLU A 115 -8.58 -3.21 2.82
N ASP A 116 -7.26 -3.15 2.65
CA ASP A 116 -6.32 -3.08 3.76
C ASP A 116 -6.11 -1.65 4.27
N GLY A 117 -6.69 -0.66 3.56
CA GLY A 117 -6.57 0.75 3.89
C GLY A 117 -5.24 1.39 3.47
N GLU A 118 -4.36 0.66 2.82
CA GLU A 118 -3.14 1.15 2.20
C GLU A 118 -3.03 0.62 0.77
N ILE A 119 -2.70 1.49 -0.18
CA ILE A 119 -2.58 1.12 -1.59
C ILE A 119 -1.19 1.42 -2.14
N GLY A 120 -0.81 0.62 -3.15
CA GLY A 120 0.36 0.86 -3.98
C GLY A 120 0.00 1.59 -5.26
N ILE A 121 0.72 2.69 -5.52
CA ILE A 121 0.61 3.46 -6.75
C ILE A 121 1.95 3.41 -7.47
N HIS A 122 1.92 3.17 -8.77
CA HIS A 122 3.09 3.12 -9.63
C HIS A 122 3.03 4.22 -10.69
N VAL A 123 4.12 4.97 -10.83
CA VAL A 123 4.35 5.92 -11.91
C VAL A 123 5.62 5.51 -12.63
N PRO A 124 5.54 4.94 -13.86
CA PRO A 124 6.73 4.66 -14.65
C PRO A 124 7.46 5.96 -15.00
N ILE A 125 8.75 6.04 -14.68
CA ILE A 125 9.62 7.16 -15.08
C ILE A 125 10.42 6.76 -16.30
N ILE A 126 11.02 5.55 -16.27
CA ILE A 126 11.71 4.94 -17.42
C ILE A 126 11.10 3.56 -17.63
N THR A 127 10.75 3.27 -18.87
CA THR A 127 10.34 1.93 -19.28
C THR A 127 10.77 1.66 -20.73
N ASN A 128 10.57 0.44 -21.20
CA ASN A 128 10.83 0.07 -22.59
C ASN A 128 9.83 -1.01 -23.05
N PRO A 129 9.64 -1.21 -24.35
CA PRO A 129 8.64 -2.15 -24.88
C PRO A 129 8.85 -3.62 -24.50
N MET A 130 10.04 -3.96 -24.01
CA MET A 130 10.42 -5.31 -23.61
C MET A 130 10.24 -5.54 -22.10
N VAL A 131 9.67 -4.55 -21.37
CA VAL A 131 9.26 -4.75 -19.97
C VAL A 131 7.89 -5.41 -19.93
N GLU A 132 7.80 -6.50 -19.18
CA GLU A 132 6.56 -7.21 -18.94
C GLU A 132 6.19 -7.15 -17.46
N PHE A 133 5.08 -6.49 -17.17
CA PHE A 133 4.48 -6.47 -15.83
C PHE A 133 3.20 -7.31 -15.86
N PHE A 134 3.14 -8.35 -15.04
CA PHE A 134 1.94 -9.17 -14.89
C PHE A 134 1.33 -8.96 -13.51
N LEU A 135 0.03 -8.75 -13.47
CA LEU A 135 -0.78 -8.71 -12.25
C LEU A 135 -1.97 -9.66 -12.45
N ASN A 136 -2.14 -10.59 -11.52
CA ASN A 136 -3.19 -11.61 -11.58
C ASN A 136 -3.24 -12.33 -12.95
N ARG A 137 -2.05 -12.65 -13.51
CA ARG A 137 -1.84 -13.28 -14.82
C ARG A 137 -2.15 -12.38 -16.04
N GLU A 138 -2.61 -11.16 -15.83
CA GLU A 138 -2.85 -10.21 -16.91
C GLU A 138 -1.62 -9.31 -17.12
N LYS A 139 -1.22 -9.13 -18.37
CA LYS A 139 -0.11 -8.24 -18.74
C LYS A 139 -0.61 -6.79 -18.73
N LEU A 140 0.06 -5.94 -17.96
CA LEU A 140 -0.22 -4.52 -17.90
C LEU A 140 0.76 -3.74 -18.78
N ALA A 141 0.21 -2.87 -19.64
CA ALA A 141 0.97 -1.90 -20.39
C ALA A 141 0.90 -0.55 -19.68
N MET A 142 1.99 -0.15 -19.04
CA MET A 142 2.12 1.11 -18.32
C MET A 142 3.13 1.99 -19.04
N ASN A 143 2.70 3.16 -19.55
CA ASN A 143 3.58 4.10 -20.22
C ASN A 143 4.20 5.09 -19.21
N GLU A 144 5.31 5.70 -19.60
CA GLU A 144 5.99 6.73 -18.81
C GLU A 144 5.05 7.88 -18.47
N GLY A 145 5.12 8.36 -17.22
CA GLY A 145 4.28 9.43 -16.70
C GLY A 145 2.84 9.04 -16.33
N GLU A 146 2.36 7.86 -16.71
CA GLU A 146 1.04 7.38 -16.26
C GLU A 146 1.05 7.05 -14.78
N CYS A 147 -0.12 7.16 -14.16
CA CYS A 147 -0.30 6.87 -12.72
C CYS A 147 -1.25 5.69 -12.57
N TRP A 148 -0.80 4.62 -11.93
CA TRP A 148 -1.53 3.36 -11.82
C TRP A 148 -1.69 2.93 -10.37
N TYR A 149 -2.91 2.64 -9.93
CA TYR A 149 -3.19 1.82 -8.77
C TYR A 149 -3.02 0.35 -9.14
N LEU A 150 -2.30 -0.40 -8.33
CA LEU A 150 -2.13 -1.85 -8.46
C LEU A 150 -2.52 -2.53 -7.15
N ASN A 151 -3.40 -3.53 -7.22
CA ASN A 151 -3.69 -4.38 -6.06
C ASN A 151 -2.58 -5.43 -5.89
N LEU A 152 -1.53 -5.06 -5.18
CA LEU A 152 -0.36 -5.91 -5.00
C LEU A 152 -0.59 -7.09 -4.04
N ASN A 153 -1.79 -7.21 -3.42
CA ASN A 153 -2.20 -8.45 -2.75
C ASN A 153 -2.41 -9.61 -3.74
N LEU A 154 -2.53 -9.30 -5.03
CA LEU A 154 -2.60 -10.30 -6.10
C LEU A 154 -1.20 -10.70 -6.56
N MET A 155 -1.10 -11.91 -7.11
CA MET A 155 0.15 -12.41 -7.67
C MET A 155 0.63 -11.51 -8.79
N HIS A 156 1.88 -11.06 -8.69
CA HIS A 156 2.49 -10.20 -9.70
C HIS A 156 3.96 -10.53 -9.92
N LYS A 157 4.43 -10.27 -11.12
CA LYS A 157 5.83 -10.43 -11.53
C LYS A 157 6.23 -9.36 -12.53
N VAL A 158 7.53 -9.10 -12.64
CA VAL A 158 8.07 -8.15 -13.60
C VAL A 158 9.31 -8.73 -14.27
N GLU A 159 9.38 -8.64 -15.59
CA GLU A 159 10.53 -9.07 -16.36
C GLU A 159 10.97 -7.92 -17.29
N ASN A 160 12.26 -7.62 -17.31
CA ASN A 160 12.82 -6.62 -18.19
C ASN A 160 13.73 -7.31 -19.21
N HIS A 161 13.20 -7.65 -20.35
CA HIS A 161 13.93 -8.27 -21.45
C HIS A 161 14.65 -7.25 -22.36
N GLY A 162 14.53 -5.95 -22.03
CA GLY A 162 15.13 -4.87 -22.80
C GLY A 162 16.60 -4.64 -22.49
N ALA A 163 17.20 -3.71 -23.24
CA ALA A 163 18.58 -3.30 -23.07
C ALA A 163 18.75 -2.08 -22.13
N THR A 164 17.66 -1.48 -21.69
CA THR A 164 17.64 -0.32 -20.79
C THR A 164 16.98 -0.70 -19.46
N GLU A 165 17.31 0.05 -18.41
CA GLU A 165 16.68 -0.12 -17.12
C GLU A 165 15.19 0.30 -17.12
N ARG A 166 14.45 -0.19 -16.16
CA ARG A 166 13.07 0.24 -15.85
C ARG A 166 13.09 0.89 -14.48
N ILE A 167 12.58 2.13 -14.37
CA ILE A 167 12.48 2.86 -13.10
C ILE A 167 11.04 3.30 -12.89
N HIS A 168 10.46 2.91 -11.76
CA HIS A 168 9.16 3.38 -11.32
C HIS A 168 9.27 4.20 -10.02
N LEU A 169 8.53 5.29 -9.94
CA LEU A 169 8.17 5.90 -8.67
C LEU A 169 7.03 5.09 -8.06
N VAL A 170 7.27 4.52 -6.89
CA VAL A 170 6.31 3.68 -6.17
C VAL A 170 5.92 4.39 -4.88
N ILE A 171 4.61 4.60 -4.73
CA ILE A 171 4.02 5.38 -3.64
C ILE A 171 3.06 4.47 -2.88
N HIS A 172 3.28 4.31 -1.59
CA HIS A 172 2.31 3.72 -0.70
C HIS A 172 1.57 4.83 0.02
N CYS A 173 0.25 4.79 -0.01
CA CYS A 173 -0.55 5.81 0.65
C CYS A 173 -1.79 5.22 1.34
N THR A 174 -2.23 5.93 2.37
CA THR A 174 -3.42 5.56 3.14
C THR A 174 -4.68 5.86 2.34
N VAL A 175 -5.61 4.91 2.31
CA VAL A 175 -6.92 5.07 1.69
C VAL A 175 -7.74 6.10 2.47
N ASN A 176 -8.17 7.15 1.79
CA ASN A 176 -9.08 8.17 2.31
C ASN A 176 -10.19 8.44 1.28
N GLN A 177 -11.05 9.43 1.54
CA GLN A 177 -12.14 9.78 0.63
C GLN A 177 -11.65 10.18 -0.77
N TRP A 178 -10.54 10.90 -0.88
CA TRP A 178 -9.96 11.28 -2.16
C TRP A 178 -9.52 10.05 -2.97
N VAL A 179 -8.84 9.08 -2.34
CA VAL A 179 -8.45 7.81 -2.98
C VAL A 179 -9.68 7.03 -3.45
N ARG A 180 -10.76 6.98 -2.63
CA ARG A 180 -12.03 6.33 -3.01
C ARG A 180 -12.63 6.96 -4.26
N GLN A 181 -12.66 8.30 -4.33
CA GLN A 181 -13.16 9.03 -5.49
C GLN A 181 -12.30 8.80 -6.74
N MET A 182 -10.96 8.80 -6.59
CA MET A 182 -10.02 8.57 -7.69
C MET A 182 -10.17 7.18 -8.30
N LEU A 183 -10.40 6.16 -7.48
CA LEU A 183 -10.61 4.79 -7.92
C LEU A 183 -12.05 4.52 -8.36
N LYS A 184 -12.94 5.52 -8.31
CA LYS A 184 -14.37 5.39 -8.63
C LYS A 184 -15.08 4.27 -7.85
N PHE A 185 -14.57 3.95 -6.67
CA PHE A 185 -15.33 3.15 -5.72
C PHE A 185 -16.43 4.04 -5.16
N GLU A 186 -17.58 4.09 -5.81
CA GLU A 186 -18.77 4.72 -5.26
C GLU A 186 -19.12 4.02 -3.96
N SER A 187 -19.15 4.78 -2.89
CA SER A 187 -19.70 4.32 -1.62
C SER A 187 -21.19 4.01 -1.87
N ALA A 188 -21.57 2.75 -1.87
CA ALA A 188 -22.95 2.34 -1.73
C ALA A 188 -23.41 2.59 -0.28
N VAL A 189 -23.20 3.80 0.24
CA VAL A 189 -23.82 4.29 1.46
C VAL A 189 -23.97 5.79 1.31
N GLN A 190 -25.14 6.24 0.90
CA GLN A 190 -25.62 7.57 1.24
C GLN A 190 -25.81 7.58 2.76
N ILE A 191 -24.91 8.23 3.47
CA ILE A 191 -25.19 8.62 4.86
C ILE A 191 -26.02 9.89 4.75
N GLU A 192 -27.34 9.74 4.83
CA GLU A 192 -28.21 10.85 5.21
C GLU A 192 -27.88 11.15 6.67
N ASP A 193 -27.41 12.38 6.92
CA ASP A 193 -27.35 12.97 8.25
C ASP A 193 -28.78 13.01 8.82
N SER A 194 -29.14 12.05 9.63
CA SER A 194 -30.30 12.11 10.50
C SER A 194 -29.86 11.70 11.91
N ASP A 195 -29.69 12.73 12.71
CA ASP A 195 -29.59 12.67 14.16
C ASP A 195 -30.91 12.09 14.72
N SER A 196 -30.95 10.78 14.95
CA SER A 196 -31.94 10.16 15.84
C SER A 196 -31.47 8.76 16.21
N ALA A 197 -31.13 8.60 17.48
CA ALA A 197 -30.85 7.32 18.10
C ALA A 197 -32.07 6.38 17.97
N GLN A 198 -31.96 5.38 17.08
CA GLN A 198 -32.86 4.24 17.03
C GLN A 198 -32.10 2.93 17.31
N PRO A 199 -32.74 1.91 17.87
CA PRO A 199 -32.09 0.68 18.28
C PRO A 199 -31.46 -0.04 17.09
N VAL A 200 -30.20 -0.44 17.24
CA VAL A 200 -29.38 -1.10 16.22
C VAL A 200 -30.08 -2.36 15.71
N ALA A 201 -30.57 -2.30 14.48
CA ALA A 201 -31.07 -3.47 13.77
C ALA A 201 -29.90 -4.48 13.60
N THR A 202 -30.16 -5.74 13.94
CA THR A 202 -29.19 -6.82 13.78
C THR A 202 -28.86 -6.97 12.30
N ILE A 203 -27.64 -6.61 11.91
CA ILE A 203 -27.16 -6.74 10.53
C ILE A 203 -26.90 -8.22 10.28
N ASN A 204 -27.60 -8.81 9.31
CA ASN A 204 -27.58 -10.24 9.03
C ASN A 204 -26.34 -10.61 8.19
N LEU A 205 -25.15 -10.46 8.78
CA LEU A 205 -23.86 -10.83 8.20
C LEU A 205 -23.36 -12.12 8.84
N SER A 206 -22.60 -12.91 8.09
CA SER A 206 -21.86 -14.02 8.67
C SER A 206 -20.82 -13.53 9.70
N PRO A 207 -20.36 -14.37 10.64
CA PRO A 207 -19.33 -13.99 11.61
C PRO A 207 -18.06 -13.42 10.96
N LYS A 208 -17.64 -13.96 9.82
CA LYS A 208 -16.45 -13.49 9.09
C LYS A 208 -16.70 -12.10 8.46
N GLU A 209 -17.82 -11.90 7.79
CA GLU A 209 -18.19 -10.60 7.22
C GLU A 209 -18.34 -9.52 8.31
N SER A 210 -18.91 -9.88 9.46
CA SER A 210 -19.02 -9.01 10.64
C SER A 210 -17.63 -8.61 11.17
N PHE A 211 -16.70 -9.56 11.24
CA PHE A 211 -15.31 -9.30 11.64
C PHE A 211 -14.58 -8.41 10.64
N ASP A 212 -14.70 -8.68 9.35
CA ASP A 212 -14.07 -7.88 8.29
C ASP A 212 -14.61 -6.44 8.33
N ARG A 213 -15.91 -6.28 8.56
CA ARG A 213 -16.54 -4.96 8.64
C ARG A 213 -16.11 -4.15 9.86
N ILE A 214 -16.01 -4.78 11.05
CA ILE A 214 -15.52 -4.06 12.23
C ILE A 214 -14.05 -3.70 12.11
N CYS A 215 -13.23 -4.52 11.48
CA CYS A 215 -11.85 -4.18 11.19
C CYS A 215 -11.74 -2.93 10.32
N GLN A 216 -12.64 -2.79 9.33
CA GLN A 216 -12.72 -1.60 8.49
C GLN A 216 -13.13 -0.36 9.31
N ILE A 217 -14.14 -0.48 10.17
CA ILE A 217 -14.58 0.62 11.05
C ILE A 217 -13.46 1.06 12.01
N VAL A 218 -12.78 0.11 12.63
CA VAL A 218 -11.62 0.40 13.50
C VAL A 218 -10.52 1.12 12.71
N PHE A 219 -10.32 0.73 11.47
CA PHE A 219 -9.32 1.37 10.62
C PHE A 219 -9.68 2.84 10.30
N GLU A 220 -10.96 3.15 10.17
CA GLU A 220 -11.48 4.49 9.85
C GLU A 220 -11.61 5.39 11.10
N ASP A 221 -11.63 4.82 12.30
CA ASP A 221 -11.88 5.51 13.58
C ASP A 221 -10.61 5.56 14.45
N LEU A 222 -9.97 6.74 14.47
CA LEU A 222 -8.76 6.97 15.27
C LEU A 222 -8.99 6.80 16.79
N ALA A 223 -10.20 7.06 17.28
CA ALA A 223 -10.53 6.88 18.70
C ALA A 223 -10.61 5.40 19.06
N LEU A 224 -11.22 4.58 18.20
CA LEU A 224 -11.24 3.13 18.34
C LEU A 224 -9.83 2.53 18.22
N GLN A 225 -9.03 3.01 17.29
CA GLN A 225 -7.64 2.59 17.18
C GLN A 225 -6.85 2.88 18.44
N LYS A 226 -7.00 4.08 19.01
CA LYS A 226 -6.34 4.46 20.25
C LYS A 226 -6.75 3.53 21.39
N GLN A 227 -8.06 3.31 21.55
CA GLN A 227 -8.61 2.45 22.59
C GLN A 227 -8.09 1.01 22.48
N LEU A 228 -7.99 0.46 21.27
CA LEU A 228 -7.48 -0.89 21.04
C LEU A 228 -5.98 -1.00 21.21
N ARG A 229 -5.21 0.06 20.91
CA ARG A 229 -3.74 0.08 21.12
C ARG A 229 -3.31 0.15 22.58
N GLU A 230 -4.18 0.65 23.46
CA GLU A 230 -3.93 0.68 24.90
C GLU A 230 -3.97 -0.72 25.53
N GLU A 231 -4.63 -1.68 24.85
CA GLU A 231 -4.69 -3.06 25.30
C GLU A 231 -3.52 -3.88 24.75
N THR A 232 -2.65 -4.31 25.63
CA THR A 232 -1.42 -5.07 25.29
C THR A 232 -1.58 -6.58 25.40
N ASP A 233 -2.55 -7.03 26.20
CA ASP A 233 -2.89 -8.45 26.32
C ASP A 233 -3.78 -8.89 25.14
N LYS A 234 -3.39 -9.97 24.46
CA LYS A 234 -4.08 -10.45 23.25
C LYS A 234 -5.47 -10.99 23.52
N ASP A 235 -5.69 -11.58 24.68
CA ASP A 235 -6.98 -12.15 25.04
C ASP A 235 -7.95 -11.03 25.43
N LEU A 236 -7.47 -10.03 26.14
CA LEU A 236 -8.22 -8.82 26.45
C LEU A 236 -8.50 -7.98 25.20
N PHE A 237 -7.51 -7.83 24.32
CA PHE A 237 -7.70 -7.17 23.01
C PHE A 237 -8.81 -7.84 22.19
N ALA A 238 -8.78 -9.18 22.09
CA ALA A 238 -9.79 -9.92 21.34
C ALA A 238 -11.19 -9.76 21.96
N ALA A 239 -11.28 -9.79 23.30
CA ALA A 239 -12.54 -9.57 24.02
C ALA A 239 -13.05 -8.13 23.82
N LEU A 240 -12.17 -7.13 23.88
CA LEU A 240 -12.50 -5.72 23.65
C LEU A 240 -13.03 -5.49 22.25
N LEU A 241 -12.36 -6.04 21.22
CA LEU A 241 -12.80 -5.93 19.84
C LEU A 241 -14.19 -6.55 19.62
N VAL A 242 -14.44 -7.73 20.19
CA VAL A 242 -15.77 -8.38 20.12
C VAL A 242 -16.84 -7.54 20.81
N LYS A 243 -16.53 -6.94 21.95
CA LYS A 243 -17.44 -6.03 22.66
C LYS A 243 -17.79 -4.80 21.80
N LEU A 244 -16.78 -4.13 21.27
CA LEU A 244 -16.95 -2.93 20.41
C LEU A 244 -17.72 -3.24 19.13
N ALA A 245 -17.53 -4.44 18.57
CA ALA A 245 -18.28 -4.94 17.42
C ALA A 245 -19.77 -5.14 17.77
N LYS A 246 -20.04 -5.81 18.89
CA LYS A 246 -21.41 -6.06 19.34
C LYS A 246 -22.19 -4.78 19.61
N GLU A 247 -21.55 -3.76 20.17
CA GLU A 247 -22.13 -2.43 20.38
C GLU A 247 -22.56 -1.75 19.07
N ARG A 248 -21.97 -2.19 17.92
CA ARG A 248 -22.24 -1.68 16.57
C ARG A 248 -23.08 -2.65 15.72
N GLY A 249 -23.64 -3.70 16.34
CA GLY A 249 -24.50 -4.66 15.64
C GLY A 249 -23.77 -5.78 14.89
N TYR A 250 -22.45 -5.89 15.01
CA TYR A 250 -21.65 -6.95 14.39
C TYR A 250 -21.42 -8.10 15.38
N ILE A 251 -21.61 -9.34 14.93
CA ILE A 251 -21.58 -10.53 15.80
C ILE A 251 -20.57 -11.54 15.28
N PHE A 252 -19.53 -11.79 16.08
CA PHE A 252 -18.55 -12.86 15.88
C PHE A 252 -17.93 -13.26 17.22
N GLY A 253 -17.20 -14.40 17.24
CA GLY A 253 -16.57 -14.92 18.45
C GLY A 253 -15.12 -14.46 18.62
N VAL A 254 -14.64 -14.51 19.87
CA VAL A 254 -13.24 -14.21 20.25
C VAL A 254 -12.25 -15.12 19.50
N ASP A 255 -12.64 -16.37 19.19
CA ASP A 255 -11.77 -17.32 18.50
C ASP A 255 -11.42 -16.85 17.09
N LEU A 256 -12.36 -16.22 16.38
CA LEU A 256 -12.09 -15.65 15.04
C LEU A 256 -11.04 -14.52 15.10
N VAL A 257 -11.11 -13.68 16.14
CA VAL A 257 -10.09 -12.62 16.36
C VAL A 257 -8.74 -13.24 16.65
N LYS A 258 -8.68 -14.26 17.53
CA LYS A 258 -7.44 -14.94 17.87
C LYS A 258 -6.83 -15.66 16.66
N GLU A 259 -7.65 -16.26 15.82
CA GLU A 259 -7.21 -16.88 14.57
C GLU A 259 -6.64 -15.82 13.61
N ALA A 260 -7.32 -14.70 13.43
CA ALA A 260 -6.83 -13.59 12.61
C ALA A 260 -5.52 -12.99 13.15
N LEU A 261 -5.36 -12.86 14.47
CA LEU A 261 -4.11 -12.41 15.10
C LEU A 261 -2.97 -13.41 14.87
N ARG A 262 -3.24 -14.73 14.91
CA ARG A 262 -2.26 -15.77 14.59
C ARG A 262 -1.88 -15.77 13.11
N ALA A 263 -2.87 -15.68 12.22
CA ALA A 263 -2.67 -15.59 10.78
C ALA A 263 -1.90 -14.30 10.39
N SER A 264 -2.22 -13.18 11.05
CA SER A 264 -1.52 -11.91 10.88
C SER A 264 -0.04 -11.98 11.28
N LYS A 265 0.31 -12.75 12.32
CA LYS A 265 1.71 -13.02 12.69
C LYS A 265 2.44 -13.82 11.60
N HIS A 266 1.77 -14.80 11.01
CA HIS A 266 2.37 -15.62 9.95
C HIS A 266 2.53 -14.83 8.65
N ALA A 267 1.52 -14.04 8.27
CA ALA A 267 1.58 -13.13 7.14
C ALA A 267 2.60 -11.99 7.35
N TRP A 268 2.74 -11.53 8.59
CA TRP A 268 3.74 -10.55 8.98
C TRP A 268 5.17 -11.10 8.82
N PHE A 269 5.41 -12.34 9.27
CA PHE A 269 6.68 -13.05 9.08
C PHE A 269 6.99 -13.29 7.60
N GLN A 270 6.00 -13.68 6.80
CA GLN A 270 6.17 -13.91 5.36
C GLN A 270 6.42 -12.62 4.56
N ARG A 271 6.04 -11.46 5.09
CA ARG A 271 6.34 -10.14 4.51
C ARG A 271 7.82 -9.76 4.64
N TRP A 272 8.55 -10.38 5.59
CA TRP A 272 9.90 -9.99 5.98
C TRP A 272 10.93 -11.13 5.83
N ILE A 273 10.51 -12.34 5.51
CA ILE A 273 11.34 -13.49 5.17
C ILE A 273 11.28 -13.73 3.66
#